data_759c84ae576a51a1dd98a60c7ef87db0
#
_entry.id   759c84ae576a51a1dd98a60c7ef87db0
#
_cell.length_a   1.000
_cell.length_b   1.000
_cell.length_c   1.000
_cell.angle_alpha   90.00
_cell.angle_beta   90.00
_cell.angle_gamma   90.00
#
_symmetry.space_group_name_H-M   'P 1'
#
loop_
_entity.id
_entity.type
_entity.pdbx_description
1 polymer ?
#
loop_
_entity_poly.entity_id
_entity_poly.type
_entity_poly.pdbx_seq_one_letter_code
_entity_poly.pdbx_strand_id
1 'polypeptide(L)'
;EDKVIEAISEAEVLTTSVMATNLPKVAPTITKGLKARVKADQEKKLVVMACENAIMGTDILKKAMIETGIMTEEEMDQVAVFPNTAVDRMVFDGHHHGKDGIEVGDAFELPIEKNKLEDPKSQPIKGAEYVDNLAKFLQRKIYMVNCAHAVTSYFGFVKGYNTVQEGLADPQILEDVKKTVLESASALEKIYGFAHENLVEYMNAMIIKRFTTPGVSDPITRVAREPIRKISANDRIMGPAIQCEELG
;
A
#
# COMPACT_ATOMS: atom_id res chain seq x y z
N GLU A 1 17.82 -19.29 8.51
CA GLU A 1 17.58 -18.19 9.47
C GLU A 1 18.85 -17.37 9.67
N ASP A 2 20.01 -17.99 9.95
CA ASP A 2 21.27 -17.28 10.31
C ASP A 2 21.74 -16.30 9.22
N LYS A 3 21.71 -16.69 7.95
CA LYS A 3 22.04 -15.79 6.83
C LYS A 3 21.12 -14.56 6.74
N VAL A 4 19.86 -14.71 7.12
CA VAL A 4 18.91 -13.58 7.15
C VAL A 4 19.24 -12.64 8.31
N ILE A 5 19.57 -13.18 9.47
CA ILE A 5 19.99 -12.42 10.65
C ILE A 5 21.26 -11.61 10.34
N GLU A 6 22.24 -12.25 9.70
CA GLU A 6 23.48 -11.62 9.25
C GLU A 6 23.21 -10.47 8.26
N ALA A 7 22.40 -10.73 7.22
CA ALA A 7 22.01 -9.71 6.25
C ALA A 7 21.29 -8.51 6.89
N ILE A 8 20.40 -8.74 7.87
CA ILE A 8 19.71 -7.66 8.59
C ILE A 8 20.70 -6.85 9.42
N SER A 9 21.72 -7.48 10.02
CA SER A 9 22.71 -6.79 10.84
C SER A 9 23.54 -5.76 10.05
N GLU A 10 23.66 -5.93 8.74
CA GLU A 10 24.46 -5.08 7.84
C GLU A 10 23.64 -4.16 6.95
N ALA A 11 22.34 -4.42 6.81
CA ALA A 11 21.46 -3.69 5.90
C ALA A 11 21.27 -2.23 6.30
N GLU A 12 21.02 -1.35 5.33
CA GLU A 12 20.56 0.03 5.54
C GLU A 12 19.03 0.13 5.49
N VAL A 13 18.36 -0.72 4.71
CA VAL A 13 16.90 -0.75 4.56
C VAL A 13 16.43 -2.20 4.59
N LEU A 14 15.37 -2.48 5.34
CA LEU A 14 14.63 -3.73 5.36
C LEU A 14 13.18 -3.48 4.97
N THR A 15 12.67 -4.22 4.01
CA THR A 15 11.25 -4.20 3.65
C THR A 15 10.64 -5.58 3.77
N THR A 16 9.34 -5.63 4.11
CA THR A 16 8.55 -6.87 4.03
C THR A 16 7.51 -6.78 2.91
N SER A 17 7.21 -7.91 2.29
CA SER A 17 6.14 -8.10 1.31
C SER A 17 5.65 -9.55 1.40
N VAL A 18 5.10 -9.91 2.57
CA VAL A 18 4.78 -11.29 2.96
C VAL A 18 3.30 -11.52 3.23
N MET A 19 2.46 -10.54 2.95
CA MET A 19 1.08 -10.35 3.42
C MET A 19 1.02 -9.98 4.90
N ALA A 20 0.19 -8.98 5.25
CA ALA A 20 0.09 -8.43 6.61
C ALA A 20 -0.17 -9.48 7.68
N THR A 21 -0.94 -10.53 7.37
CA THR A 21 -1.22 -11.66 8.28
C THR A 21 0.00 -12.51 8.63
N ASN A 22 1.09 -12.39 7.87
CA ASN A 22 2.34 -13.10 8.10
C ASN A 22 3.40 -12.25 8.82
N LEU A 23 3.16 -10.97 9.06
CA LEU A 23 4.09 -10.10 9.81
C LEU A 23 4.48 -10.70 11.17
N PRO A 24 3.56 -11.25 11.98
CA PRO A 24 3.93 -11.90 13.25
C PRO A 24 4.87 -13.10 13.08
N LYS A 25 4.83 -13.79 11.93
CA LYS A 25 5.68 -14.97 11.67
C LYS A 25 7.13 -14.59 11.35
N VAL A 26 7.33 -13.42 10.70
CA VAL A 26 8.68 -12.95 10.34
C VAL A 26 9.29 -12.07 11.44
N ALA A 27 8.47 -11.52 12.33
CA ALA A 27 8.89 -10.64 13.42
C ALA A 27 10.03 -11.24 14.29
N PRO A 28 10.01 -12.50 14.71
CA PRO A 28 11.10 -13.06 15.53
C PRO A 28 12.46 -13.03 14.82
N THR A 29 12.51 -13.37 13.53
CA THR A 29 13.75 -13.37 12.75
C THR A 29 14.26 -11.94 12.56
N ILE A 30 13.38 -10.99 12.27
CA ILE A 30 13.74 -9.58 12.12
C ILE A 30 14.30 -9.04 13.46
N THR A 31 13.64 -9.33 14.58
CA THR A 31 14.08 -8.89 15.90
C THR A 31 15.45 -9.47 16.28
N LYS A 32 15.72 -10.74 15.96
CA LYS A 32 17.06 -11.33 16.13
C LYS A 32 18.11 -10.61 15.28
N GLY A 33 17.76 -10.21 14.06
CA GLY A 33 18.63 -9.41 13.20
C GLY A 33 18.97 -8.04 13.80
N LEU A 34 17.97 -7.34 14.36
CA LEU A 34 18.22 -6.07 15.09
C LEU A 34 19.11 -6.28 16.31
N LYS A 35 18.91 -7.37 17.07
CA LYS A 35 19.76 -7.71 18.21
C LYS A 35 21.22 -8.01 17.79
N ALA A 36 21.41 -8.61 16.61
CA ALA A 36 22.75 -8.80 16.05
C ALA A 36 23.38 -7.47 15.63
N ARG A 37 22.56 -6.52 15.12
CA ARG A 37 23.01 -5.16 14.76
C ARG A 37 23.55 -4.36 15.94
N VAL A 38 22.95 -4.49 17.13
CA VAL A 38 23.50 -3.87 18.36
C VAL A 38 24.95 -4.29 18.60
N LYS A 39 25.26 -5.58 18.36
CA LYS A 39 26.62 -6.11 18.54
C LYS A 39 27.58 -5.70 17.43
N ALA A 40 27.05 -5.40 16.24
CA ALA A 40 27.85 -4.98 15.08
C ALA A 40 28.22 -3.48 15.13
N ASP A 41 27.73 -2.73 16.12
CA ASP A 41 28.02 -1.30 16.36
C ASP A 41 27.84 -0.44 15.10
N GLN A 42 26.72 -0.62 14.42
CA GLN A 42 26.40 0.13 13.19
C GLN A 42 26.10 1.60 13.52
N GLU A 43 26.77 2.52 12.83
CA GLU A 43 26.60 3.97 13.04
C GLU A 43 25.20 4.47 12.63
N LYS A 44 24.59 3.85 11.61
CA LYS A 44 23.28 4.26 11.08
C LYS A 44 22.18 3.30 11.52
N LYS A 45 21.02 3.84 11.83
CA LYS A 45 19.84 3.03 12.10
C LYS A 45 19.33 2.36 10.84
N LEU A 46 18.86 1.12 10.99
CA LEU A 46 18.16 0.39 9.93
C LEU A 46 16.78 1.02 9.70
N VAL A 47 16.44 1.30 8.47
CA VAL A 47 15.07 1.69 8.09
C VAL A 47 14.25 0.43 7.86
N VAL A 48 13.27 0.16 8.72
CA VAL A 48 12.38 -1.01 8.63
C VAL A 48 11.01 -0.57 8.16
N MET A 49 10.51 -1.15 7.05
CA MET A 49 9.20 -0.84 6.48
C MET A 49 8.42 -2.08 6.11
N ALA A 50 7.15 -2.14 6.50
CA ALA A 50 6.24 -3.16 6.01
C ALA A 50 5.54 -2.66 4.72
N CYS A 51 6.03 -3.13 3.57
CA CYS A 51 5.48 -2.85 2.25
C CYS A 51 4.28 -3.78 1.95
N GLU A 52 3.28 -3.70 2.80
CA GLU A 52 2.09 -4.57 2.76
C GLU A 52 0.84 -3.79 2.32
N ASN A 53 -0.16 -4.49 1.83
CA ASN A 53 -1.48 -3.88 1.60
C ASN A 53 -2.27 -3.80 2.93
N ALA A 54 -1.76 -3.01 3.86
CA ALA A 54 -2.30 -2.81 5.20
C ALA A 54 -2.15 -1.35 5.63
N ILE A 55 -3.12 -0.87 6.42
CA ILE A 55 -3.02 0.44 7.06
C ILE A 55 -2.01 0.34 8.20
N MET A 56 -1.02 1.24 8.23
CA MET A 56 0.03 1.30 9.26
C MET A 56 0.75 -0.06 9.44
N GLY A 57 1.14 -0.68 8.33
CA GLY A 57 1.74 -2.02 8.32
C GLY A 57 3.03 -2.12 9.12
N THR A 58 3.83 -1.06 9.16
CA THR A 58 5.08 -1.04 9.94
C THR A 58 4.83 -1.01 11.43
N ASP A 59 3.79 -0.30 11.89
CA ASP A 59 3.40 -0.31 13.31
C ASP A 59 2.92 -1.72 13.72
N ILE A 60 2.19 -2.41 12.84
CA ILE A 60 1.78 -3.82 13.06
C ILE A 60 3.02 -4.72 13.21
N LEU A 61 4.00 -4.56 12.32
CA LEU A 61 5.27 -5.30 12.39
C LEU A 61 6.02 -4.99 13.68
N LYS A 62 6.21 -3.71 14.01
CA LYS A 62 6.93 -3.28 15.23
C LYS A 62 6.27 -3.86 16.49
N LYS A 63 4.94 -3.79 16.56
CA LYS A 63 4.18 -4.39 17.66
C LYS A 63 4.43 -5.90 17.77
N ALA A 64 4.36 -6.62 16.66
CA ALA A 64 4.64 -8.06 16.64
C ALA A 64 6.08 -8.38 17.04
N MET A 65 7.05 -7.52 16.72
CA MET A 65 8.45 -7.66 17.13
C MET A 65 8.60 -7.47 18.65
N ILE A 66 7.94 -6.48 19.25
CA ILE A 66 7.91 -6.25 20.71
C ILE A 66 7.31 -7.47 21.42
N GLU A 67 6.21 -8.01 20.90
CA GLU A 67 5.53 -9.19 21.46
C GLU A 67 6.40 -10.46 21.45
N THR A 68 7.50 -10.50 20.68
CA THR A 68 8.47 -11.62 20.74
C THR A 68 9.23 -11.69 22.08
N GLY A 69 9.36 -10.58 22.79
CA GLY A 69 10.16 -10.48 24.03
C GLY A 69 11.68 -10.62 23.82
N ILE A 70 12.17 -10.61 22.57
CA ILE A 70 13.61 -10.75 22.24
C ILE A 70 14.37 -9.45 22.50
N MET A 71 13.72 -8.29 22.26
CA MET A 71 14.20 -6.93 22.51
C MET A 71 13.08 -6.08 23.07
N THR A 72 13.42 -5.07 23.86
CA THR A 72 12.46 -4.02 24.25
C THR A 72 12.27 -3.02 23.10
N GLU A 73 11.23 -2.20 23.18
CA GLU A 73 10.99 -1.14 22.20
C GLU A 73 12.16 -0.14 22.18
N GLU A 74 12.67 0.24 23.36
CA GLU A 74 13.79 1.16 23.52
C GLU A 74 15.07 0.61 22.87
N GLU A 75 15.35 -0.68 23.06
CA GLU A 75 16.50 -1.34 22.41
C GLU A 75 16.37 -1.33 20.88
N MET A 76 15.16 -1.57 20.35
CA MET A 76 14.91 -1.52 18.91
C MET A 76 15.10 -0.11 18.35
N ASP A 77 14.59 0.91 19.04
CA ASP A 77 14.66 2.31 18.62
C ASP A 77 16.09 2.88 18.67
N GLN A 78 17.03 2.22 19.36
CA GLN A 78 18.45 2.56 19.30
C GLN A 78 19.09 2.20 17.96
N VAL A 79 18.65 1.12 17.29
CA VAL A 79 19.30 0.56 16.10
C VAL A 79 18.44 0.58 14.82
N ALA A 80 17.17 0.96 14.93
CA ALA A 80 16.25 1.00 13.80
C ALA A 80 15.25 2.16 13.92
N VAL A 81 14.69 2.54 12.76
CA VAL A 81 13.53 3.43 12.64
C VAL A 81 12.43 2.71 11.87
N PHE A 82 11.17 3.03 12.17
CA PHE A 82 10.00 2.29 11.71
C PHE A 82 8.99 3.21 11.00
N PRO A 83 9.36 3.83 9.85
CA PRO A 83 8.42 4.63 9.10
C PRO A 83 7.33 3.75 8.48
N ASN A 84 6.07 4.18 8.59
CA ASN A 84 5.01 3.57 7.81
C ASN A 84 5.12 3.97 6.34
N THR A 85 4.55 3.15 5.48
CA THR A 85 4.51 3.38 4.04
C THR A 85 3.23 2.82 3.44
N ALA A 86 2.88 3.30 2.26
CA ALA A 86 1.88 2.69 1.41
C ALA A 86 2.54 2.31 0.08
N VAL A 87 2.29 1.09 -0.38
CA VAL A 87 2.80 0.63 -1.66
C VAL A 87 1.64 0.45 -2.63
N ASP A 88 1.75 1.07 -3.78
CA ASP A 88 0.83 0.85 -4.88
C ASP A 88 1.58 0.71 -6.20
N ARG A 89 1.67 -0.51 -6.69
CA ARG A 89 2.20 -0.86 -8.00
C ARG A 89 1.53 -2.12 -8.51
N MET A 90 1.11 -2.14 -9.76
CA MET A 90 0.62 -3.36 -10.38
C MET A 90 1.79 -4.23 -10.83
N VAL A 91 1.64 -5.53 -10.57
CA VAL A 91 2.59 -6.57 -11.00
C VAL A 91 1.78 -7.61 -11.75
N PHE A 92 2.27 -7.99 -12.91
CA PHE A 92 1.63 -8.95 -13.82
C PHE A 92 2.55 -10.13 -14.06
N ASP A 93 1.95 -11.20 -14.55
CA ASP A 93 2.68 -12.34 -15.06
C ASP A 93 3.46 -11.95 -16.33
N GLY A 94 4.76 -12.15 -16.30
CA GLY A 94 5.69 -11.89 -17.38
C GLY A 94 6.34 -13.16 -17.94
N HIS A 95 5.65 -14.29 -17.91
CA HIS A 95 6.18 -15.59 -18.38
C HIS A 95 6.74 -15.55 -19.80
N HIS A 96 6.30 -14.61 -20.66
CA HIS A 96 6.87 -14.38 -21.99
C HIS A 96 8.31 -13.84 -21.96
N HIS A 97 8.79 -13.35 -20.81
CA HIS A 97 10.19 -12.97 -20.57
C HIS A 97 11.01 -14.07 -19.90
N GLY A 98 10.44 -15.27 -19.70
CA GLY A 98 11.06 -16.42 -19.07
C GLY A 98 10.22 -16.99 -17.92
N LYS A 99 10.59 -18.17 -17.42
CA LYS A 99 9.81 -18.91 -16.42
C LYS A 99 9.48 -18.10 -15.16
N ASP A 100 10.40 -17.24 -14.73
CA ASP A 100 10.29 -16.43 -13.51
C ASP A 100 10.12 -14.93 -13.86
N GLY A 101 9.73 -14.62 -15.11
CA GLY A 101 9.52 -13.26 -15.56
C GLY A 101 8.29 -12.64 -14.90
N ILE A 102 8.42 -11.37 -14.51
CA ILE A 102 7.32 -10.52 -14.01
C ILE A 102 7.32 -9.20 -14.80
N GLU A 103 6.15 -8.67 -15.03
CA GLU A 103 5.97 -7.31 -15.55
C GLU A 103 5.49 -6.39 -14.44
N VAL A 104 6.06 -5.20 -14.36
CA VAL A 104 5.67 -4.18 -13.41
C VAL A 104 5.14 -2.96 -14.14
N GLY A 105 3.99 -2.45 -13.67
CA GLY A 105 3.40 -1.23 -14.21
C GLY A 105 4.28 0.00 -13.97
N ASP A 106 4.25 0.96 -14.90
CA ASP A 106 5.01 2.22 -14.79
C ASP A 106 4.48 3.10 -13.67
N ALA A 107 3.16 3.14 -13.49
CA ALA A 107 2.53 3.92 -12.43
C ALA A 107 2.74 3.24 -11.08
N PHE A 108 3.35 3.95 -10.14
CA PHE A 108 3.57 3.48 -8.76
C PHE A 108 3.51 4.63 -7.76
N GLU A 109 3.24 4.27 -6.52
CA GLU A 109 3.38 5.16 -5.36
C GLU A 109 4.11 4.44 -4.23
N LEU A 110 5.00 5.16 -3.56
CA LEU A 110 5.69 4.73 -2.36
C LEU A 110 5.85 5.94 -1.42
N PRO A 111 4.75 6.46 -0.84
CA PRO A 111 4.86 7.47 0.22
C PRO A 111 5.42 6.85 1.49
N ILE A 112 6.41 7.51 2.09
CA ILE A 112 7.09 7.10 3.32
C ILE A 112 6.91 8.20 4.36
N GLU A 113 6.56 7.82 5.58
CA GLU A 113 6.39 8.69 6.73
C GLU A 113 7.74 9.27 7.17
N LYS A 114 8.08 10.49 6.74
CA LYS A 114 9.41 11.08 6.98
C LYS A 114 9.68 11.42 8.45
N ASN A 115 8.64 11.70 9.23
CA ASN A 115 8.78 12.08 10.65
C ASN A 115 9.28 10.92 11.54
N LYS A 116 9.24 9.69 11.02
CA LYS A 116 9.77 8.51 11.69
C LYS A 116 11.19 8.16 11.27
N LEU A 117 11.78 8.87 10.30
CA LEU A 117 13.18 8.70 9.93
C LEU A 117 14.08 9.37 10.96
N GLU A 118 15.31 8.90 11.10
CA GLU A 118 16.33 9.49 11.98
C GLU A 118 16.64 10.93 11.58
N ASP A 119 16.79 11.17 10.28
CA ASP A 119 16.80 12.50 9.67
C ASP A 119 15.60 12.62 8.71
N PRO A 120 14.61 13.48 9.03
CA PRO A 120 13.44 13.69 8.15
C PRO A 120 13.78 14.23 6.75
N LYS A 121 15.00 14.71 6.53
CA LYS A 121 15.49 15.17 5.22
C LYS A 121 16.19 14.06 4.45
N SER A 122 16.48 12.94 5.09
CA SER A 122 17.09 11.80 4.43
C SER A 122 16.12 11.17 3.44
N GLN A 123 16.66 10.62 2.36
CA GLN A 123 15.91 9.92 1.33
C GLN A 123 16.53 8.54 1.06
N PRO A 124 16.39 7.60 2.02
CA PRO A 124 17.05 6.29 1.92
C PRO A 124 16.61 5.48 0.69
N ILE A 125 15.41 5.75 0.15
CA ILE A 125 14.91 5.10 -1.07
C ILE A 125 14.70 6.14 -2.16
N LYS A 126 15.49 6.04 -3.22
CA LYS A 126 15.38 6.93 -4.38
C LYS A 126 14.05 6.71 -5.11
N GLY A 127 13.33 7.79 -5.39
CA GLY A 127 12.05 7.78 -6.10
C GLY A 127 10.83 7.56 -5.22
N ALA A 128 11.01 7.36 -3.89
CA ALA A 128 9.92 7.40 -2.93
C ALA A 128 9.48 8.86 -2.67
N GLU A 129 8.23 9.04 -2.24
CA GLU A 129 7.68 10.31 -1.78
C GLU A 129 7.77 10.37 -0.25
N TYR A 130 8.42 11.40 0.31
CA TYR A 130 8.58 11.55 1.77
C TYR A 130 7.55 12.54 2.32
N VAL A 131 6.62 12.04 3.12
CA VAL A 131 5.41 12.77 3.53
C VAL A 131 5.30 12.97 5.04
N ASP A 132 4.68 14.08 5.45
CA ASP A 132 4.39 14.35 6.88
C ASP A 132 3.15 13.61 7.38
N ASN A 133 2.14 13.47 6.52
CA ASN A 133 0.87 12.85 6.85
C ASN A 133 0.59 11.69 5.88
N LEU A 134 1.04 10.50 6.26
CA LEU A 134 0.81 9.29 5.47
C LEU A 134 -0.67 8.90 5.41
N ALA A 135 -1.45 9.21 6.45
CA ALA A 135 -2.86 8.81 6.52
C ALA A 135 -3.67 9.32 5.33
N LYS A 136 -3.41 10.55 4.88
CA LYS A 136 -4.09 11.12 3.71
C LYS A 136 -3.81 10.34 2.42
N PHE A 137 -2.59 9.83 2.23
CA PHE A 137 -2.20 9.04 1.05
C PHE A 137 -2.79 7.64 1.10
N LEU A 138 -2.80 7.01 2.28
CA LEU A 138 -3.46 5.73 2.51
C LEU A 138 -4.96 5.84 2.21
N GLN A 139 -5.62 6.88 2.73
CA GLN A 139 -7.05 7.08 2.52
C GLN A 139 -7.35 7.39 1.05
N ARG A 140 -6.56 8.26 0.39
CA ARG A 140 -6.68 8.50 -1.06
C ARG A 140 -6.60 7.19 -1.86
N LYS A 141 -5.59 6.36 -1.58
CA LYS A 141 -5.45 5.05 -2.25
C LYS A 141 -6.68 4.17 -2.03
N ILE A 142 -7.12 4.04 -0.78
CA ILE A 142 -8.25 3.14 -0.43
C ILE A 142 -9.55 3.64 -1.04
N TYR A 143 -9.82 4.93 -0.94
CA TYR A 143 -11.12 5.53 -1.33
C TYR A 143 -11.22 5.89 -2.81
N MET A 144 -10.10 5.99 -3.52
CA MET A 144 -10.11 6.21 -4.97
C MET A 144 -9.72 4.93 -5.73
N VAL A 145 -8.48 4.44 -5.59
CA VAL A 145 -7.98 3.31 -6.40
C VAL A 145 -8.67 2.00 -6.02
N ASN A 146 -8.68 1.66 -4.73
CA ASN A 146 -9.26 0.40 -4.28
C ASN A 146 -10.80 0.42 -4.39
N CYS A 147 -11.43 1.59 -4.24
CA CYS A 147 -12.85 1.80 -4.48
C CYS A 147 -13.19 1.54 -5.94
N ALA A 148 -12.54 2.24 -6.88
CA ALA A 148 -12.74 2.06 -8.33
C ALA A 148 -12.59 0.60 -8.75
N HIS A 149 -11.57 -0.08 -8.25
CA HIS A 149 -11.30 -1.48 -8.55
C HIS A 149 -12.44 -2.40 -8.08
N ALA A 150 -12.95 -2.17 -6.85
CA ALA A 150 -14.06 -2.93 -6.31
C ALA A 150 -15.38 -2.65 -7.05
N VAL A 151 -15.71 -1.38 -7.29
CA VAL A 151 -16.93 -0.97 -8.01
C VAL A 151 -16.95 -1.56 -9.42
N THR A 152 -15.84 -1.43 -10.17
CA THR A 152 -15.71 -2.05 -11.50
C THR A 152 -15.96 -3.55 -11.44
N SER A 153 -15.37 -4.23 -10.44
CA SER A 153 -15.49 -5.67 -10.32
C SER A 153 -16.91 -6.13 -9.98
N TYR A 154 -17.61 -5.42 -9.11
CA TYR A 154 -18.97 -5.81 -8.74
C TYR A 154 -19.98 -5.53 -9.85
N PHE A 155 -19.90 -4.37 -10.50
CA PHE A 155 -20.76 -4.08 -11.66
C PHE A 155 -20.43 -4.99 -12.85
N GLY A 156 -19.14 -5.25 -13.10
CA GLY A 156 -18.71 -6.18 -14.14
C GLY A 156 -19.20 -7.60 -13.88
N PHE A 157 -19.13 -8.06 -12.62
CA PHE A 157 -19.65 -9.38 -12.24
C PHE A 157 -21.15 -9.52 -12.53
N VAL A 158 -21.95 -8.52 -12.16
CA VAL A 158 -23.41 -8.51 -12.40
C VAL A 158 -23.72 -8.52 -13.89
N LYS A 159 -22.90 -7.86 -14.73
CA LYS A 159 -23.05 -7.85 -16.20
C LYS A 159 -22.42 -9.06 -16.90
N GLY A 160 -21.74 -9.96 -16.17
CA GLY A 160 -21.15 -11.18 -16.70
C GLY A 160 -19.78 -11.00 -17.36
N TYR A 161 -19.07 -9.90 -17.09
CA TYR A 161 -17.69 -9.70 -17.54
C TYR A 161 -16.72 -10.56 -16.71
N ASN A 162 -15.58 -10.90 -17.29
CA ASN A 162 -14.57 -11.75 -16.66
C ASN A 162 -13.40 -10.95 -16.06
N THR A 163 -13.10 -9.78 -16.64
CA THR A 163 -11.96 -8.95 -16.26
C THR A 163 -12.37 -7.52 -15.93
N VAL A 164 -11.57 -6.85 -15.13
CA VAL A 164 -11.69 -5.41 -14.82
C VAL A 164 -11.64 -4.59 -16.13
N GLN A 165 -10.80 -5.01 -17.08
CA GLN A 165 -10.63 -4.35 -18.37
C GLN A 165 -11.91 -4.42 -19.22
N GLU A 166 -12.56 -5.58 -19.27
CA GLU A 166 -13.87 -5.72 -19.92
C GLU A 166 -14.94 -4.86 -19.24
N GLY A 167 -14.95 -4.83 -17.90
CA GLY A 167 -15.84 -3.97 -17.13
C GLY A 167 -15.64 -2.48 -17.43
N LEU A 168 -14.40 -2.00 -17.49
CA LEU A 168 -14.11 -0.58 -17.82
C LEU A 168 -14.30 -0.25 -19.31
N ALA A 169 -14.33 -1.23 -20.19
CA ALA A 169 -14.70 -1.02 -21.59
C ALA A 169 -16.22 -0.77 -21.78
N ASP A 170 -17.04 -1.11 -20.78
CA ASP A 170 -18.47 -0.75 -20.77
C ASP A 170 -18.61 0.74 -20.38
N PRO A 171 -19.18 1.58 -21.28
CA PRO A 171 -19.28 3.02 -21.04
C PRO A 171 -20.07 3.39 -19.78
N GLN A 172 -21.10 2.60 -19.43
CA GLN A 172 -21.91 2.86 -18.24
C GLN A 172 -21.11 2.57 -16.96
N ILE A 173 -20.39 1.44 -16.91
CA ILE A 173 -19.54 1.12 -15.75
C ILE A 173 -18.44 2.14 -15.61
N LEU A 174 -17.78 2.55 -16.70
CA LEU A 174 -16.73 3.56 -16.68
C LEU A 174 -17.25 4.91 -16.13
N GLU A 175 -18.45 5.34 -16.55
CA GLU A 175 -19.08 6.55 -16.06
C GLU A 175 -19.39 6.45 -14.57
N ASP A 176 -19.98 5.36 -14.11
CA ASP A 176 -20.34 5.13 -12.71
C ASP A 176 -19.10 5.07 -11.81
N VAL A 177 -18.02 4.42 -12.28
CA VAL A 177 -16.72 4.40 -11.57
C VAL A 177 -16.15 5.81 -11.46
N LYS A 178 -16.15 6.60 -12.53
CA LYS A 178 -15.65 8.00 -12.48
C LYS A 178 -16.45 8.85 -11.49
N LYS A 179 -17.78 8.76 -11.50
CA LYS A 179 -18.65 9.48 -10.56
C LYS A 179 -18.34 9.09 -9.11
N THR A 180 -18.28 7.79 -8.82
CA THR A 180 -17.97 7.29 -7.47
C THR A 180 -16.60 7.78 -6.97
N VAL A 181 -15.59 7.77 -7.84
CA VAL A 181 -14.24 8.24 -7.48
C VAL A 181 -14.22 9.75 -7.26
N LEU A 182 -14.97 10.53 -8.05
CA LEU A 182 -15.05 11.99 -7.88
C LEU A 182 -15.81 12.38 -6.61
N GLU A 183 -16.83 11.63 -6.20
CA GLU A 183 -17.48 11.82 -4.89
C GLU A 183 -16.46 11.60 -3.76
N SER A 184 -15.70 10.49 -3.80
CA SER A 184 -14.62 10.23 -2.85
C SER A 184 -13.57 11.34 -2.86
N ALA A 185 -13.21 11.86 -4.04
CA ALA A 185 -12.25 12.96 -4.18
C ALA A 185 -12.76 14.22 -3.47
N SER A 186 -14.05 14.56 -3.64
CA SER A 186 -14.64 15.73 -2.98
C SER A 186 -14.57 15.66 -1.45
N ALA A 187 -14.74 14.49 -0.86
CA ALA A 187 -14.54 14.30 0.57
C ALA A 187 -13.06 14.47 0.98
N LEU A 188 -12.13 13.90 0.20
CA LEU A 188 -10.68 14.02 0.45
C LEU A 188 -10.17 15.46 0.31
N GLU A 189 -10.74 16.25 -0.60
CA GLU A 189 -10.48 17.70 -0.71
C GLU A 189 -10.85 18.42 0.58
N LYS A 190 -12.08 18.20 1.08
CA LYS A 190 -12.57 18.84 2.30
C LYS A 190 -11.78 18.41 3.55
N ILE A 191 -11.41 17.14 3.66
CA ILE A 191 -10.73 16.58 4.85
C ILE A 191 -9.24 16.93 4.87
N TYR A 192 -8.55 16.80 3.73
CA TYR A 192 -7.09 16.85 3.67
C TYR A 192 -6.52 18.03 2.88
N GLY A 193 -7.38 18.84 2.26
CA GLY A 193 -6.93 19.97 1.45
C GLY A 193 -6.19 19.58 0.18
N PHE A 194 -6.49 18.44 -0.42
CA PHE A 194 -6.00 18.12 -1.76
C PHE A 194 -6.56 19.11 -2.78
N ALA A 195 -5.75 19.53 -3.74
CA ALA A 195 -6.28 20.27 -4.88
C ALA A 195 -7.11 19.34 -5.78
N HIS A 196 -8.26 19.82 -6.23
CA HIS A 196 -9.17 19.07 -7.09
C HIS A 196 -8.48 18.49 -8.32
N GLU A 197 -7.72 19.34 -9.01
CA GLU A 197 -6.99 18.98 -10.22
C GLU A 197 -6.03 17.83 -9.99
N ASN A 198 -5.36 17.79 -8.83
CA ASN A 198 -4.43 16.70 -8.48
C ASN A 198 -5.17 15.38 -8.28
N LEU A 199 -6.38 15.40 -7.70
CA LEU A 199 -7.17 14.19 -7.53
C LEU A 199 -7.77 13.68 -8.86
N VAL A 200 -8.16 14.60 -9.75
CA VAL A 200 -8.60 14.25 -11.11
C VAL A 200 -7.43 13.66 -11.92
N GLU A 201 -6.25 14.25 -11.85
CA GLU A 201 -5.04 13.70 -12.48
C GLU A 201 -4.71 12.32 -11.92
N TYR A 202 -4.78 12.17 -10.59
CA TYR A 202 -4.59 10.89 -9.91
C TYR A 202 -5.59 9.82 -10.38
N MET A 203 -6.87 10.17 -10.51
CA MET A 203 -7.89 9.27 -11.06
C MET A 203 -7.51 8.83 -12.49
N ASN A 204 -7.11 9.76 -13.34
CA ASN A 204 -6.80 9.45 -14.73
C ASN A 204 -5.55 8.57 -14.85
N ALA A 205 -4.49 8.85 -14.09
CA ALA A 205 -3.21 8.13 -14.14
C ALA A 205 -3.29 6.78 -13.42
N MET A 206 -3.73 6.79 -12.16
CA MET A 206 -3.64 5.63 -11.26
C MET A 206 -4.84 4.69 -11.35
N ILE A 207 -5.93 5.11 -11.97
CA ILE A 207 -7.13 4.29 -12.13
C ILE A 207 -7.38 4.03 -13.61
N ILE A 208 -7.80 5.06 -14.36
CA ILE A 208 -8.29 4.87 -15.73
C ILE A 208 -7.19 4.31 -16.62
N LYS A 209 -6.08 5.04 -16.79
CA LYS A 209 -4.96 4.62 -17.65
C LYS A 209 -4.40 3.27 -17.22
N ARG A 210 -4.15 3.10 -15.92
CA ARG A 210 -3.53 1.89 -15.37
C ARG A 210 -4.39 0.64 -15.56
N PHE A 211 -5.71 0.72 -15.29
CA PHE A 211 -6.60 -0.43 -15.42
C PHE A 211 -7.01 -0.72 -16.87
N THR A 212 -6.83 0.22 -17.79
CA THR A 212 -7.11 0.02 -19.22
C THR A 212 -5.84 -0.22 -20.05
N THR A 213 -4.68 -0.40 -19.42
CA THR A 213 -3.42 -0.68 -20.12
C THR A 213 -3.56 -1.95 -20.96
N PRO A 214 -3.22 -1.90 -22.27
CA PRO A 214 -3.28 -3.07 -23.14
C PRO A 214 -2.41 -4.23 -22.63
N GLY A 215 -2.89 -5.45 -22.75
CA GLY A 215 -2.17 -6.65 -22.28
C GLY A 215 -2.38 -6.97 -20.79
N VAL A 216 -2.95 -6.05 -20.02
CA VAL A 216 -3.33 -6.31 -18.62
C VAL A 216 -4.62 -7.12 -18.57
N SER A 217 -4.65 -8.18 -17.77
CA SER A 217 -5.85 -8.94 -17.48
C SER A 217 -5.98 -9.18 -15.99
N ASP A 218 -6.96 -8.53 -15.37
CA ASP A 218 -7.21 -8.66 -13.94
C ASP A 218 -8.58 -9.33 -13.71
N PRO A 219 -8.62 -10.61 -13.29
CA PRO A 219 -9.86 -11.34 -13.11
C PRO A 219 -10.79 -10.70 -12.07
N ILE A 220 -12.04 -10.46 -12.44
CA ILE A 220 -13.08 -9.94 -11.54
C ILE A 220 -13.20 -10.81 -10.28
N THR A 221 -13.14 -12.13 -10.43
CA THR A 221 -13.22 -13.07 -9.30
C THR A 221 -12.09 -12.91 -8.29
N ARG A 222 -10.90 -12.44 -8.72
CA ARG A 222 -9.79 -12.10 -7.82
C ARG A 222 -10.07 -10.79 -7.08
N VAL A 223 -10.52 -9.77 -7.80
CA VAL A 223 -10.74 -8.43 -7.24
C VAL A 223 -11.99 -8.38 -6.38
N ALA A 224 -13.06 -9.10 -6.74
CA ALA A 224 -14.33 -9.12 -6.00
C ALA A 224 -14.30 -9.93 -4.69
N ARG A 225 -13.19 -10.57 -4.35
CA ARG A 225 -13.07 -11.36 -3.10
C ARG A 225 -13.35 -10.51 -1.85
N GLU A 226 -13.82 -11.14 -0.79
CA GLU A 226 -14.09 -10.54 0.52
C GLU A 226 -15.07 -9.36 0.47
N PRO A 227 -16.26 -9.52 -0.14
CA PRO A 227 -17.20 -8.40 -0.30
C PRO A 227 -17.64 -7.80 1.05
N ILE A 228 -17.89 -8.63 2.06
CA ILE A 228 -18.31 -8.18 3.40
C ILE A 228 -17.29 -7.21 4.01
N ARG A 229 -15.98 -7.53 3.92
CA ARG A 229 -14.93 -6.63 4.40
C ARG A 229 -14.94 -5.31 3.62
N LYS A 230 -15.05 -5.36 2.28
CA LYS A 230 -14.97 -4.18 1.41
C LYS A 230 -16.14 -3.20 1.56
N ILE A 231 -17.28 -3.67 2.07
CA ILE A 231 -18.43 -2.83 2.43
C ILE A 231 -18.46 -2.45 3.92
N SER A 232 -17.42 -2.74 4.70
CA SER A 232 -17.36 -2.26 6.08
C SER A 232 -17.20 -0.74 6.15
N ALA A 233 -17.61 -0.13 7.27
CA ALA A 233 -17.69 1.32 7.43
C ALA A 233 -16.36 2.08 7.18
N ASN A 234 -15.21 1.42 7.37
CA ASN A 234 -13.89 2.02 7.21
C ASN A 234 -13.14 1.52 5.96
N ASP A 235 -13.79 0.75 5.09
CA ASP A 235 -13.18 0.25 3.87
C ASP A 235 -13.67 1.03 2.63
N ARG A 236 -13.22 0.63 1.48
CA ARG A 236 -13.21 1.32 0.18
C ARG A 236 -14.57 1.69 -0.43
N ILE A 237 -15.68 1.12 0.05
CA ILE A 237 -17.03 1.42 -0.49
C ILE A 237 -17.82 2.27 0.50
N MET A 238 -18.06 1.77 1.71
CA MET A 238 -18.84 2.51 2.70
C MET A 238 -18.05 3.65 3.36
N GLY A 239 -16.74 3.50 3.51
CA GLY A 239 -15.91 4.55 4.10
C GLY A 239 -16.05 5.90 3.38
N PRO A 240 -15.79 6.00 2.07
CA PRO A 240 -15.99 7.26 1.35
C PRO A 240 -17.45 7.70 1.31
N ALA A 241 -18.44 6.80 1.20
CA ALA A 241 -19.84 7.15 1.20
C ALA A 241 -20.28 7.81 2.52
N ILE A 242 -19.85 7.24 3.66
CA ILE A 242 -20.12 7.82 5.00
C ILE A 242 -19.47 9.21 5.13
N GLN A 243 -18.22 9.36 4.68
CA GLN A 243 -17.55 10.67 4.72
C GLN A 243 -18.25 11.70 3.84
N CYS A 244 -18.74 11.33 2.66
CA CYS A 244 -19.51 12.22 1.80
C CYS A 244 -20.81 12.66 2.48
N GLU A 245 -21.53 11.74 3.13
CA GLU A 245 -22.76 12.05 3.87
C GLU A 245 -22.50 12.99 5.05
N GLU A 246 -21.45 12.75 5.84
CA GLU A 246 -21.07 13.59 6.99
C GLU A 246 -20.63 15.01 6.59
N LEU A 247 -20.12 15.18 5.38
CA LEU A 247 -19.62 16.46 4.87
C LEU A 247 -20.66 17.27 4.08
N GLY A 248 -21.78 16.68 3.73
CA GLY A 248 -22.86 17.34 2.97
C GLY A 248 -22.49 17.47 1.50
#